data_631803278a9b8d6f89a486b6f332baa3
#
_entry.id   631803278a9b8d6f89a486b6f332baa3
#
_cell.length_a   1.000
_cell.length_b   1.000
_cell.length_c   1.000
_cell.angle_alpha   90.00
_cell.angle_beta   90.00
_cell.angle_gamma   90.00
#
_symmetry.space_group_name_H-M   'P 1'
#
loop_
_entity.id
_entity.type
_entity.pdbx_description
1 polymer ?
#
loop_
_entity_poly.entity_id
_entity_poly.type
_entity_poly.pdbx_seq_one_letter_code
_entity_poly.pdbx_strand_id
1 'polypeptide(L)'
;MENLPKPPNLENLNLETPSNLKLPTTLTGVNTQSNLTNNIGETIASNVKDPIGSIKETLDSMKDDKKGMFSEFSLSSTTEQSKEFLQSNNLVAKFAFIIFVLIVFVLIFRLCLMLMVYLTTPSKKPILLDGMIDARKRYIVNTDPNMRDAIPIFKSVNEEGGGEFSWSTWIYVDDTKNTSGKYRHIFHKGSENFNREGLNEPLNSPGFYLKPDTNTLVLIMNSYDQIKEQIEVDEIPLHKWINIILTCENKKLDLYVNGTLVRRHYLESIPKQNYEKVYVALNGGFNGYISSLRYFDSVLTSYKIDEIISKGPNLRMIDDSLTKTNPPYISTRWFFMENEKYDL
;
A
#
# COMPACT_ATOMS: atom_id res chain seq x y z
N MET A 1 -26.03 43.07 -26.79
CA MET A 1 -27.37 42.84 -26.24
C MET A 1 -28.01 41.77 -27.10
N GLU A 2 -27.89 40.50 -26.74
CA GLU A 2 -28.62 39.44 -27.44
C GLU A 2 -28.73 38.24 -26.52
N ASN A 3 -29.93 38.01 -26.09
CA ASN A 3 -30.66 36.80 -25.73
C ASN A 3 -29.92 35.59 -25.15
N LEU A 4 -29.91 35.55 -23.83
CA LEU A 4 -29.77 34.30 -23.05
C LEU A 4 -31.15 33.62 -22.94
N PRO A 5 -31.30 32.34 -23.21
CA PRO A 5 -32.55 31.60 -23.03
C PRO A 5 -32.85 31.42 -21.53
N LYS A 6 -34.12 31.66 -21.14
CA LYS A 6 -34.64 31.42 -19.80
C LYS A 6 -34.64 29.94 -19.43
N PRO A 7 -34.36 29.58 -18.18
CA PRO A 7 -34.49 28.21 -17.71
C PRO A 7 -35.93 27.72 -17.70
N PRO A 8 -36.21 26.44 -17.94
CA PRO A 8 -37.55 25.88 -17.94
C PRO A 8 -38.17 25.85 -16.54
N ASN A 9 -39.48 26.13 -16.50
CA ASN A 9 -40.30 26.16 -15.30
C ASN A 9 -40.55 24.73 -14.80
N LEU A 10 -40.21 24.45 -13.53
CA LEU A 10 -40.25 23.13 -12.89
C LEU A 10 -41.58 22.80 -12.19
N GLU A 11 -42.68 23.48 -12.50
CA GLU A 11 -43.97 23.31 -11.79
C GLU A 11 -44.86 22.16 -12.26
N ASN A 12 -44.47 21.35 -13.26
CA ASN A 12 -45.34 20.27 -13.76
C ASN A 12 -44.60 18.96 -14.00
N LEU A 13 -43.93 18.41 -12.94
CA LEU A 13 -43.50 17.02 -12.93
C LEU A 13 -44.41 16.24 -11.96
N ASN A 14 -45.48 15.69 -12.52
CA ASN A 14 -46.28 14.64 -11.88
C ASN A 14 -45.41 13.38 -11.75
N LEU A 15 -44.89 13.13 -10.57
CA LEU A 15 -44.29 11.85 -10.20
C LEU A 15 -45.40 10.88 -9.83
N GLU A 16 -45.84 10.07 -10.77
CA GLU A 16 -46.62 8.87 -10.50
C GLU A 16 -45.78 7.86 -9.72
N THR A 17 -46.13 7.66 -8.47
CA THR A 17 -45.64 6.56 -7.65
C THR A 17 -46.25 5.26 -8.12
N PRO A 18 -45.50 4.19 -8.42
CA PRO A 18 -46.07 2.89 -8.69
C PRO A 18 -46.55 2.25 -7.39
N SER A 19 -47.85 2.33 -7.16
CA SER A 19 -48.58 1.56 -6.17
C SER A 19 -48.74 0.12 -6.67
N ASN A 20 -47.85 -0.81 -6.29
CA ASN A 20 -48.14 -2.23 -6.28
C ASN A 20 -46.92 -2.99 -5.74
N LEU A 21 -46.66 -2.90 -4.42
CA LEU A 21 -45.94 -3.92 -3.69
C LEU A 21 -46.90 -4.45 -2.59
N LYS A 22 -47.64 -5.53 -2.90
CA LYS A 22 -48.38 -6.30 -1.91
C LYS A 22 -47.39 -7.04 -1.01
N LEU A 23 -47.26 -6.60 0.24
CA LEU A 23 -46.77 -7.43 1.33
C LEU A 23 -47.83 -8.48 1.70
N PRO A 24 -47.49 -9.73 1.94
CA PRO A 24 -48.41 -10.70 2.49
C PRO A 24 -48.67 -10.38 3.97
N THR A 25 -49.88 -9.91 4.25
CA THR A 25 -50.46 -9.86 5.58
C THR A 25 -51.00 -11.24 5.92
N THR A 26 -50.39 -11.95 6.86
CA THR A 26 -51.05 -12.82 7.85
C THR A 26 -49.99 -13.55 8.66
N LEU A 27 -49.76 -13.11 9.87
CA LEU A 27 -49.47 -13.95 11.02
C LEU A 27 -50.04 -13.25 12.26
N THR A 28 -51.29 -13.52 12.49
CA THR A 28 -51.98 -13.29 13.77
C THR A 28 -51.41 -14.18 14.84
N GLY A 29 -51.00 -13.55 15.94
CA GLY A 29 -51.14 -14.11 17.28
C GLY A 29 -50.11 -15.13 17.71
N VAL A 30 -49.09 -14.69 18.44
CA VAL A 30 -48.62 -15.40 19.64
C VAL A 30 -48.11 -14.35 20.63
N ASN A 31 -48.86 -14.16 21.68
CA ASN A 31 -48.46 -13.56 22.96
C ASN A 31 -47.38 -14.44 23.59
N THR A 32 -46.13 -14.04 23.54
CA THR A 32 -45.06 -14.61 24.40
C THR A 32 -43.92 -13.65 24.56
N GLN A 33 -44.17 -12.55 25.27
CA GLN A 33 -43.14 -11.58 25.62
C GLN A 33 -42.68 -11.64 27.09
N SER A 34 -42.98 -12.76 27.82
CA SER A 34 -42.56 -12.90 29.22
C SER A 34 -41.71 -14.14 29.52
N ASN A 35 -41.48 -15.07 28.59
CA ASN A 35 -40.73 -16.29 28.86
C ASN A 35 -39.36 -16.40 28.13
N LEU A 36 -39.00 -15.45 27.27
CA LEU A 36 -37.67 -15.51 26.57
C LEU A 36 -36.53 -14.87 27.37
N THR A 37 -36.85 -13.94 28.27
CA THR A 37 -35.78 -13.25 29.05
C THR A 37 -35.30 -14.11 30.25
N ASN A 38 -36.10 -15.01 30.76
CA ASN A 38 -35.68 -15.85 31.88
C ASN A 38 -34.86 -17.07 31.44
N ASN A 39 -35.09 -17.61 30.24
CA ASN A 39 -34.32 -18.75 29.74
C ASN A 39 -32.94 -18.38 29.19
N ILE A 40 -32.73 -17.13 28.72
CA ILE A 40 -31.42 -16.68 28.27
C ILE A 40 -30.50 -16.38 29.46
N GLY A 41 -31.06 -15.90 30.57
CA GLY A 41 -30.31 -15.62 31.80
C GLY A 41 -29.77 -16.89 32.49
N GLU A 42 -30.55 -17.93 32.53
CA GLU A 42 -30.15 -19.21 33.14
C GLU A 42 -29.19 -20.01 32.26
N THR A 43 -29.33 -19.94 30.94
CA THR A 43 -28.39 -20.61 30.02
C THR A 43 -27.02 -19.93 29.96
N ILE A 44 -26.97 -18.61 30.20
CA ILE A 44 -25.69 -17.87 30.25
C ILE A 44 -25.03 -18.07 31.65
N ALA A 45 -25.81 -18.19 32.72
CA ALA A 45 -25.24 -18.36 34.06
C ALA A 45 -24.74 -19.81 34.33
N SER A 46 -25.23 -20.83 33.62
CA SER A 46 -24.75 -22.21 33.75
C SER A 46 -23.52 -22.52 32.89
N ASN A 47 -23.21 -21.70 31.88
CA ASN A 47 -22.08 -21.90 30.96
C ASN A 47 -20.82 -21.08 31.29
N VAL A 48 -20.79 -20.35 32.41
CA VAL A 48 -19.62 -19.53 32.82
C VAL A 48 -18.88 -20.18 34.01
N LYS A 49 -18.96 -21.50 34.17
CA LYS A 49 -18.17 -22.19 35.19
C LYS A 49 -17.03 -23.04 34.65
N ASP A 50 -16.38 -22.75 33.64
CA ASP A 50 -15.02 -23.18 33.21
C ASP A 50 -14.85 -23.00 31.70
N PRO A 51 -14.47 -21.81 31.23
CA PRO A 51 -14.22 -21.61 29.81
C PRO A 51 -12.98 -22.39 29.32
N ILE A 52 -12.14 -22.89 30.22
CA ILE A 52 -10.97 -23.71 29.90
C ILE A 52 -11.32 -25.19 29.75
N GLY A 53 -12.33 -25.69 30.51
CA GLY A 53 -12.81 -27.07 30.44
C GLY A 53 -13.51 -27.38 29.11
N SER A 54 -14.41 -26.51 28.69
CA SER A 54 -15.17 -26.70 27.43
C SER A 54 -14.31 -26.57 26.18
N ILE A 55 -13.26 -25.72 26.23
CA ILE A 55 -12.27 -25.61 25.12
C ILE A 55 -11.41 -26.88 25.07
N LYS A 56 -11.10 -27.48 26.23
CA LYS A 56 -10.30 -28.70 26.29
C LYS A 56 -11.08 -29.91 25.80
N GLU A 57 -12.37 -30.04 26.17
CA GLU A 57 -13.25 -31.11 25.65
C GLU A 57 -13.50 -30.96 24.13
N THR A 58 -13.67 -29.73 23.63
CA THR A 58 -13.82 -29.48 22.18
C THR A 58 -12.51 -29.75 21.44
N LEU A 59 -11.36 -29.46 22.06
CA LEU A 59 -10.05 -29.72 21.46
C LEU A 59 -9.72 -31.23 21.46
N ASP A 60 -10.14 -31.96 22.52
CA ASP A 60 -9.94 -33.42 22.63
C ASP A 60 -10.90 -34.17 21.70
N SER A 61 -12.16 -33.74 21.57
CA SER A 61 -13.09 -34.31 20.56
C SER A 61 -12.62 -34.02 19.12
N MET A 62 -12.05 -32.82 18.83
CA MET A 62 -11.40 -32.54 17.54
C MET A 62 -10.12 -33.34 17.29
N LYS A 63 -9.44 -33.80 18.37
CA LYS A 63 -8.27 -34.69 18.23
C LYS A 63 -8.69 -36.11 17.91
N ASP A 64 -9.78 -36.60 18.50
CA ASP A 64 -10.29 -37.94 18.24
C ASP A 64 -10.90 -38.04 16.83
N ASP A 65 -11.63 -37.02 16.35
CA ASP A 65 -12.15 -36.99 14.97
C ASP A 65 -11.02 -36.87 13.95
N LYS A 66 -9.95 -36.12 14.24
CA LYS A 66 -8.77 -36.09 13.39
C LYS A 66 -7.97 -37.38 13.36
N LYS A 67 -8.03 -38.15 14.49
CA LYS A 67 -7.33 -39.44 14.54
C LYS A 67 -8.03 -40.50 13.69
N GLY A 68 -9.38 -40.41 13.51
CA GLY A 68 -10.13 -41.26 12.59
C GLY A 68 -9.92 -40.92 11.11
N MET A 69 -9.81 -39.64 10.77
CA MET A 69 -9.72 -39.20 9.37
C MET A 69 -8.25 -39.16 8.84
N PHE A 70 -7.26 -39.03 9.70
CA PHE A 70 -5.84 -39.05 9.35
C PHE A 70 -5.10 -40.34 9.72
N SER A 71 -5.73 -41.27 10.46
CA SER A 71 -5.08 -42.55 10.80
C SER A 71 -5.00 -43.50 9.59
N GLU A 72 -5.86 -43.32 8.59
CA GLU A 72 -5.74 -44.04 7.30
C GLU A 72 -4.70 -43.43 6.36
N PHE A 73 -4.24 -42.19 6.63
CA PHE A 73 -3.17 -41.53 5.88
C PHE A 73 -1.83 -41.58 6.64
N SER A 74 -1.53 -42.68 7.28
CA SER A 74 -0.16 -42.87 7.80
C SER A 74 0.80 -43.05 6.63
N LEU A 75 1.89 -42.29 6.63
CA LEU A 75 2.91 -42.34 5.57
C LEU A 75 3.46 -43.74 5.35
N SER A 76 3.41 -44.60 6.38
CA SER A 76 3.78 -46.00 6.34
C SER A 76 2.78 -46.87 5.55
N SER A 77 1.48 -46.67 5.70
CA SER A 77 0.47 -47.42 4.93
C SER A 77 0.48 -47.04 3.46
N THR A 78 0.71 -45.75 3.15
CA THR A 78 0.79 -45.28 1.76
C THR A 78 2.03 -45.80 1.03
N THR A 79 3.15 -45.97 1.74
CA THR A 79 4.38 -46.52 1.14
C THR A 79 4.28 -48.02 0.92
N GLU A 80 3.60 -48.77 1.79
CA GLU A 80 3.39 -50.22 1.60
C GLU A 80 2.38 -50.51 0.49
N GLN A 81 1.25 -49.80 0.44
CA GLN A 81 0.27 -49.89 -0.63
C GLN A 81 0.86 -49.48 -1.97
N SER A 82 1.74 -48.48 -2.00
CA SER A 82 2.47 -48.07 -3.21
C SER A 82 3.44 -49.14 -3.67
N LYS A 83 4.09 -49.86 -2.75
CA LYS A 83 4.98 -51.00 -3.08
C LYS A 83 4.22 -52.19 -3.61
N GLU A 84 3.07 -52.55 -3.01
CA GLU A 84 2.19 -53.64 -3.50
C GLU A 84 1.62 -53.29 -4.86
N PHE A 85 1.24 -52.04 -5.10
CA PHE A 85 0.74 -51.56 -6.38
C PHE A 85 1.83 -51.62 -7.47
N LEU A 86 3.07 -51.24 -7.13
CA LEU A 86 4.23 -51.33 -8.04
C LEU A 86 4.67 -52.78 -8.31
N GLN A 87 4.43 -53.68 -7.34
CA GLN A 87 4.75 -55.12 -7.51
C GLN A 87 3.65 -55.89 -8.24
N SER A 88 2.45 -55.30 -8.40
CA SER A 88 1.41 -55.91 -9.21
C SER A 88 1.88 -56.06 -10.65
N ASN A 89 1.67 -57.24 -11.24
CA ASN A 89 2.03 -57.52 -12.64
C ASN A 89 1.17 -56.79 -13.66
N ASN A 90 0.27 -55.95 -13.22
CA ASN A 90 -0.61 -55.16 -14.07
C ASN A 90 0.14 -53.96 -14.66
N LEU A 91 0.50 -54.01 -15.89
CA LEU A 91 1.24 -52.99 -16.63
C LEU A 91 0.48 -51.64 -16.63
N VAL A 92 -0.86 -51.70 -16.68
CA VAL A 92 -1.74 -50.51 -16.66
C VAL A 92 -1.61 -49.77 -15.30
N ALA A 93 -1.57 -50.51 -14.20
CA ALA A 93 -1.41 -49.92 -12.87
C ALA A 93 -0.07 -49.18 -12.70
N LYS A 94 1.00 -49.74 -13.26
CA LYS A 94 2.33 -49.09 -13.27
C LYS A 94 2.34 -47.81 -14.07
N PHE A 95 1.74 -47.79 -15.24
CA PHE A 95 1.59 -46.57 -16.06
C PHE A 95 0.73 -45.52 -15.36
N ALA A 96 -0.42 -45.91 -14.79
CA ALA A 96 -1.26 -44.99 -14.02
C ALA A 96 -0.52 -44.35 -12.86
N PHE A 97 0.28 -45.12 -12.14
CA PHE A 97 1.11 -44.62 -11.05
C PHE A 97 2.16 -43.61 -11.53
N ILE A 98 2.87 -43.93 -12.64
CA ILE A 98 3.86 -43.00 -13.22
C ILE A 98 3.20 -41.70 -13.65
N ILE A 99 2.03 -41.76 -14.30
CA ILE A 99 1.26 -40.56 -14.70
C ILE A 99 0.83 -39.77 -13.46
N PHE A 100 0.34 -40.43 -12.43
CA PHE A 100 -0.03 -39.79 -11.17
C PHE A 100 1.14 -39.04 -10.53
N VAL A 101 2.31 -39.71 -10.41
CA VAL A 101 3.54 -39.09 -9.89
C VAL A 101 3.95 -37.89 -10.72
N LEU A 102 3.86 -37.99 -12.06
CA LEU A 102 4.20 -36.90 -12.96
C LEU A 102 3.25 -35.70 -12.78
N ILE A 103 1.93 -35.95 -12.62
CA ILE A 103 0.95 -34.89 -12.36
C ILE A 103 1.26 -34.21 -11.02
N VAL A 104 1.51 -34.98 -9.96
CA VAL A 104 1.87 -34.44 -8.64
C VAL A 104 3.15 -33.62 -8.72
N PHE A 105 4.16 -34.12 -9.44
CA PHE A 105 5.41 -33.38 -9.66
C PHE A 105 5.17 -32.04 -10.36
N VAL A 106 4.38 -32.01 -11.43
CA VAL A 106 4.03 -30.76 -12.16
C VAL A 106 3.28 -29.79 -11.26
N LEU A 107 2.37 -30.27 -10.42
CA LEU A 107 1.64 -29.42 -9.48
C LEU A 107 2.59 -28.79 -8.43
N ILE A 108 3.46 -29.60 -7.83
CA ILE A 108 4.45 -29.12 -6.86
C ILE A 108 5.41 -28.13 -7.53
N PHE A 109 5.88 -28.43 -8.74
CA PHE A 109 6.76 -27.54 -9.50
C PHE A 109 6.09 -26.20 -9.81
N ARG A 110 4.82 -26.21 -10.24
CA ARG A 110 4.03 -24.99 -10.42
C ARG A 110 3.89 -24.17 -9.15
N LEU A 111 3.61 -24.83 -8.04
CA LEU A 111 3.50 -24.18 -6.73
C LEU A 111 4.82 -23.56 -6.30
N CYS A 112 5.93 -24.26 -6.52
CA CYS A 112 7.27 -23.75 -6.25
C CYS A 112 7.60 -22.51 -7.09
N LEU A 113 7.29 -22.52 -8.40
CA LEU A 113 7.47 -21.37 -9.27
C LEU A 113 6.59 -20.19 -8.83
N MET A 114 5.34 -20.44 -8.47
CA MET A 114 4.44 -19.40 -7.98
C MET A 114 4.95 -18.76 -6.69
N LEU A 115 5.45 -19.58 -5.77
CA LEU A 115 6.06 -19.11 -4.53
C LEU A 115 7.32 -18.30 -4.82
N MET A 116 8.18 -18.75 -5.70
CA MET A 116 9.39 -18.04 -6.11
C MET A 116 9.06 -16.66 -6.70
N VAL A 117 8.10 -16.59 -7.63
CA VAL A 117 7.62 -15.33 -8.20
C VAL A 117 7.07 -14.41 -7.11
N TYR A 118 6.26 -14.93 -6.20
CA TYR A 118 5.70 -14.16 -5.08
C TYR A 118 6.78 -13.55 -4.18
N LEU A 119 7.83 -14.33 -3.86
CA LEU A 119 8.92 -13.88 -3.00
C LEU A 119 9.88 -12.90 -3.71
N THR A 120 10.05 -13.01 -5.02
CA THR A 120 11.01 -12.19 -5.79
C THR A 120 10.39 -10.95 -6.42
N THR A 121 9.06 -10.88 -6.54
CA THR A 121 8.39 -9.73 -7.17
C THR A 121 8.47 -8.51 -6.25
N PRO A 122 9.05 -7.38 -6.71
CA PRO A 122 9.11 -6.17 -5.92
C PRO A 122 7.71 -5.59 -5.67
N SER A 123 7.56 -4.91 -4.53
CA SER A 123 6.28 -4.29 -4.17
C SER A 123 5.90 -3.18 -5.15
N LYS A 124 4.64 -3.18 -5.61
CA LYS A 124 4.06 -2.09 -6.39
C LYS A 124 3.81 -0.82 -5.57
N LYS A 125 3.87 -0.94 -4.25
CA LYS A 125 3.64 0.16 -3.28
C LYS A 125 4.84 0.27 -2.34
N PRO A 126 6.04 0.60 -2.88
CA PRO A 126 7.26 0.60 -2.09
C PRO A 126 7.26 1.70 -1.02
N ILE A 127 7.87 1.38 0.11
CA ILE A 127 8.27 2.36 1.10
C ILE A 127 9.68 2.79 0.74
N LEU A 128 9.84 4.05 0.39
CA LEU A 128 11.12 4.61 -0.07
C LEU A 128 11.97 5.10 1.12
N LEU A 129 11.31 5.55 2.18
CA LEU A 129 11.91 5.95 3.44
C LEU A 129 11.09 5.32 4.57
N ASP A 130 11.62 4.28 5.21
CA ASP A 130 10.97 3.61 6.34
C ASP A 130 11.56 4.08 7.67
N GLY A 131 11.12 5.21 8.14
CA GLY A 131 11.57 5.88 9.34
C GLY A 131 11.64 7.39 9.16
N MET A 132 12.45 8.05 9.98
CA MET A 132 12.61 9.49 10.03
C MET A 132 14.08 9.86 9.75
N ILE A 133 14.29 10.92 9.01
CA ILE A 133 15.60 11.54 8.77
C ILE A 133 15.57 13.02 9.15
N ASP A 134 16.74 13.56 9.53
CA ASP A 134 16.96 15.00 9.60
C ASP A 134 16.87 15.60 8.18
N ALA A 135 15.96 16.53 7.97
CA ALA A 135 15.71 17.13 6.66
C ALA A 135 16.84 18.03 6.13
N ARG A 136 17.94 18.16 6.86
CA ARG A 136 19.19 18.79 6.39
C ARG A 136 20.18 17.79 5.78
N LYS A 137 19.98 16.49 6.07
CA LYS A 137 20.83 15.41 5.58
C LYS A 137 20.23 14.78 4.33
N ARG A 138 20.99 14.83 3.23
CA ARG A 138 20.58 14.22 1.97
C ARG A 138 20.34 12.71 2.13
N TYR A 139 19.27 12.22 1.49
CA TYR A 139 18.98 10.81 1.36
C TYR A 139 18.61 10.50 -0.09
N ILE A 140 19.17 9.44 -0.65
CA ILE A 140 19.00 9.09 -2.07
C ILE A 140 18.47 7.67 -2.16
N VAL A 141 17.36 7.51 -2.87
CA VAL A 141 16.77 6.21 -3.17
C VAL A 141 17.08 5.84 -4.61
N ASN A 142 17.87 4.78 -4.80
CA ASN A 142 18.07 4.19 -6.10
C ASN A 142 16.79 3.49 -6.57
N THR A 143 16.36 3.78 -7.79
CA THR A 143 15.17 3.18 -8.39
C THR A 143 15.49 2.25 -9.56
N ASP A 144 16.76 2.20 -9.99
CA ASP A 144 17.22 1.32 -11.06
C ASP A 144 17.26 -0.14 -10.57
N PRO A 145 16.43 -1.04 -11.10
CA PRO A 145 16.37 -2.44 -10.67
C PRO A 145 17.68 -3.22 -10.86
N ASN A 146 18.60 -2.72 -11.69
CA ASN A 146 19.92 -3.33 -11.88
C ASN A 146 20.90 -3.03 -10.72
N MET A 147 20.56 -2.06 -9.88
CA MET A 147 21.38 -1.73 -8.72
C MET A 147 21.00 -2.58 -7.51
N ARG A 148 21.99 -3.00 -6.75
CA ARG A 148 21.83 -3.95 -5.63
C ARG A 148 20.84 -3.47 -4.54
N ASP A 149 20.81 -2.17 -4.27
CA ASP A 149 20.01 -1.56 -3.19
C ASP A 149 18.81 -0.76 -3.74
N ALA A 150 18.40 -1.05 -4.96
CA ALA A 150 17.32 -0.32 -5.59
C ALA A 150 15.96 -0.69 -5.02
N ILE A 151 15.13 0.33 -4.90
CA ILE A 151 13.70 0.19 -4.63
C ILE A 151 12.96 0.59 -5.91
N PRO A 152 12.59 -0.38 -6.77
CA PRO A 152 11.95 -0.06 -8.05
C PRO A 152 10.61 0.64 -7.85
N ILE A 153 10.37 1.67 -8.63
CA ILE A 153 9.09 2.38 -8.71
C ILE A 153 8.43 1.99 -10.03
N PHE A 154 7.39 1.18 -9.93
CA PHE A 154 6.65 0.75 -11.11
C PHE A 154 5.63 1.80 -11.53
N LYS A 155 5.46 1.90 -12.84
CA LYS A 155 4.40 2.67 -13.43
C LYS A 155 3.05 2.02 -13.15
N SER A 156 2.01 2.82 -12.96
CA SER A 156 0.63 2.32 -12.90
C SER A 156 0.25 1.61 -14.20
N VAL A 157 -0.61 0.61 -14.11
CA VAL A 157 -1.17 -0.14 -15.24
C VAL A 157 -2.66 0.10 -15.41
N ASN A 158 -3.25 0.98 -14.60
CA ASN A 158 -4.69 1.19 -14.54
C ASN A 158 -5.24 1.93 -15.77
N GLU A 159 -4.42 2.81 -16.39
CA GLU A 159 -4.80 3.63 -17.53
C GLU A 159 -3.78 3.48 -18.66
N GLU A 160 -4.18 3.76 -19.89
CA GLU A 160 -3.25 3.85 -21.01
C GLU A 160 -2.11 4.82 -20.68
N GLY A 161 -0.89 4.31 -20.65
CA GLY A 161 0.28 5.09 -20.30
C GLY A 161 0.61 5.17 -18.80
N GLY A 162 -0.21 4.61 -17.89
CA GLY A 162 0.05 4.56 -16.45
C GLY A 162 -0.07 5.92 -15.77
N GLY A 163 -1.17 6.63 -16.03
CA GLY A 163 -1.42 7.98 -15.52
C GLY A 163 -1.88 8.08 -14.07
N GLU A 164 -2.05 6.95 -13.35
CA GLU A 164 -2.48 6.95 -11.97
C GLU A 164 -1.34 6.63 -11.02
N PHE A 165 -1.11 7.48 -10.04
CA PHE A 165 -0.15 7.22 -8.98
C PHE A 165 -0.41 8.12 -7.78
N SER A 166 0.20 7.76 -6.65
CA SER A 166 0.15 8.62 -5.46
C SER A 166 1.48 8.60 -4.72
N TRP A 167 1.75 9.71 -4.04
CA TRP A 167 2.89 9.88 -3.15
C TRP A 167 2.40 10.30 -1.79
N SER A 168 3.04 9.81 -0.73
CA SER A 168 2.73 10.21 0.63
C SER A 168 4.02 10.38 1.42
N THR A 169 4.11 11.46 2.19
CA THR A 169 5.21 11.71 3.11
C THR A 169 4.73 12.49 4.33
N TRP A 170 5.47 12.38 5.42
CA TRP A 170 5.32 13.20 6.61
C TRP A 170 6.48 14.16 6.71
N ILE A 171 6.20 15.42 7.00
CA ILE A 171 7.21 16.44 7.27
C ILE A 171 6.95 17.13 8.60
N TYR A 172 8.02 17.54 9.25
CA TYR A 172 7.99 18.40 10.43
C TYR A 172 8.89 19.58 10.17
N VAL A 173 8.35 20.78 10.14
CA VAL A 173 9.09 22.01 9.84
C VAL A 173 9.29 22.80 11.12
N ASP A 174 10.55 23.00 11.52
CA ASP A 174 10.89 23.75 12.73
C ASP A 174 10.76 25.25 12.53
N ASP A 175 11.30 25.76 11.44
CA ASP A 175 11.23 27.19 11.15
C ASP A 175 11.21 27.48 9.66
N THR A 176 10.92 28.72 9.31
CA THR A 176 10.94 29.23 7.93
C THR A 176 12.22 29.93 7.57
N LYS A 177 13.14 30.13 8.52
CA LYS A 177 14.38 30.87 8.30
C LYS A 177 15.25 30.22 7.24
N ASN A 178 15.54 30.95 6.20
CA ASN A 178 16.41 30.51 5.12
C ASN A 178 17.40 31.63 4.79
N THR A 179 18.63 31.47 5.19
CA THR A 179 19.69 32.44 4.92
C THR A 179 20.11 32.51 3.45
N SER A 180 19.69 31.56 2.63
CA SER A 180 20.09 31.47 1.23
C SER A 180 19.11 32.13 0.25
N GLY A 181 17.89 32.47 0.68
CA GLY A 181 16.82 32.97 -0.20
C GLY A 181 16.39 32.00 -1.30
N LYS A 182 16.70 30.70 -1.14
CA LYS A 182 16.40 29.65 -2.12
C LYS A 182 15.26 28.75 -1.64
N TYR A 183 14.61 28.09 -2.58
CA TYR A 183 13.66 27.03 -2.25
C TYR A 183 14.32 25.92 -1.44
N ARG A 184 13.62 25.46 -0.40
CA ARG A 184 14.07 24.41 0.51
C ARG A 184 13.51 23.08 0.02
N HIS A 185 14.37 22.16 -0.29
CA HIS A 185 14.00 20.90 -0.90
C HIS A 185 13.44 19.90 0.13
N ILE A 186 12.28 19.31 -0.19
CA ILE A 186 11.71 18.19 0.58
C ILE A 186 12.10 16.89 -0.10
N PHE A 187 11.50 16.59 -1.26
CA PHE A 187 11.91 15.46 -2.10
C PHE A 187 11.50 15.71 -3.55
N HIS A 188 12.18 15.05 -4.48
CA HIS A 188 11.75 14.97 -5.87
C HIS A 188 12.18 13.65 -6.51
N LYS A 189 11.49 13.27 -7.56
CA LYS A 189 11.89 12.21 -8.47
C LYS A 189 12.35 12.83 -9.78
N GLY A 190 13.65 12.72 -10.09
CA GLY A 190 14.23 13.41 -11.24
C GLY A 190 15.75 13.46 -11.23
N SER A 191 16.33 14.41 -11.93
CA SER A 191 17.78 14.64 -12.01
C SER A 191 18.35 15.25 -10.72
N GLU A 192 19.67 15.21 -10.55
CA GLU A 192 20.34 15.78 -9.35
C GLU A 192 20.67 17.28 -9.52
N ASN A 193 20.20 17.92 -10.57
CA ASN A 193 20.59 19.29 -10.92
C ASN A 193 19.65 20.31 -10.27
N PHE A 194 20.21 21.37 -9.69
CA PHE A 194 19.46 22.48 -9.11
C PHE A 194 19.78 23.79 -9.84
N ASN A 195 18.74 24.59 -10.10
CA ASN A 195 18.90 25.92 -10.61
C ASN A 195 19.33 26.93 -9.52
N ARG A 196 19.51 28.18 -9.88
CA ARG A 196 19.94 29.25 -8.95
C ARG A 196 18.92 29.50 -7.82
N GLU A 197 17.65 29.23 -8.08
CA GLU A 197 16.55 29.39 -7.12
C GLU A 197 16.46 28.23 -6.14
N GLY A 198 17.16 27.12 -6.38
CA GLY A 198 17.12 25.93 -5.52
C GLY A 198 16.03 24.91 -5.92
N LEU A 199 15.48 25.05 -7.12
CA LEU A 199 14.56 24.08 -7.71
C LEU A 199 15.32 23.10 -8.60
N ASN A 200 14.92 21.85 -8.60
CA ASN A 200 15.48 20.88 -9.52
C ASN A 200 15.03 21.16 -10.97
N GLU A 201 15.93 21.01 -11.91
CA GLU A 201 15.67 21.12 -13.34
C GLU A 201 16.51 20.10 -14.12
N PRO A 202 15.98 19.55 -15.22
CA PRO A 202 14.66 19.78 -15.80
C PRO A 202 13.57 18.82 -15.29
N LEU A 203 13.91 17.82 -14.46
CA LEU A 203 13.02 16.70 -14.17
C LEU A 203 12.48 16.74 -12.74
N ASN A 204 11.17 17.02 -12.61
CA ASN A 204 10.38 16.88 -11.39
C ASN A 204 9.11 16.08 -11.67
N SER A 205 9.02 14.87 -11.12
CA SER A 205 7.82 14.05 -11.31
C SER A 205 7.53 13.12 -10.12
N PRO A 206 7.10 13.68 -8.99
CA PRO A 206 6.95 15.09 -8.59
C PRO A 206 8.19 15.70 -7.96
N GLY A 207 8.15 17.02 -7.69
CA GLY A 207 9.07 17.72 -6.81
C GLY A 207 8.33 18.54 -5.76
N PHE A 208 8.72 18.40 -4.50
CA PHE A 208 8.17 19.12 -3.36
C PHE A 208 9.22 20.00 -2.72
N TYR A 209 8.84 21.24 -2.47
CA TYR A 209 9.70 22.28 -1.94
C TYR A 209 8.96 23.15 -0.93
N LEU A 210 9.70 23.85 -0.09
CA LEU A 210 9.19 24.98 0.70
C LEU A 210 9.72 26.28 0.10
N LYS A 211 8.86 27.27 -0.04
CA LYS A 211 9.21 28.58 -0.57
C LYS A 211 10.19 29.31 0.39
N PRO A 212 11.09 30.15 -0.13
CA PRO A 212 11.99 30.92 0.72
C PRO A 212 11.22 31.75 1.76
N ASP A 213 11.71 31.76 2.98
CA ASP A 213 11.25 32.61 4.09
C ASP A 213 9.75 32.57 4.41
N THR A 214 9.02 31.59 3.85
CA THR A 214 7.59 31.38 4.10
C THR A 214 7.30 29.93 4.44
N ASN A 215 6.12 29.66 4.97
CA ASN A 215 5.59 28.33 5.20
C ASN A 215 4.70 27.84 4.06
N THR A 216 5.03 28.22 2.83
CA THR A 216 4.33 27.81 1.61
C THR A 216 4.93 26.53 1.05
N LEU A 217 4.11 25.50 0.90
CA LEU A 217 4.46 24.26 0.21
C LEU A 217 4.31 24.46 -1.29
N VAL A 218 5.34 24.07 -2.03
CA VAL A 218 5.38 24.15 -3.50
C VAL A 218 5.51 22.76 -4.08
N LEU A 219 4.58 22.40 -4.94
CA LEU A 219 4.60 21.20 -5.76
C LEU A 219 4.94 21.58 -7.20
N ILE A 220 5.92 20.91 -7.78
CA ILE A 220 6.25 21.02 -9.19
C ILE A 220 6.03 19.65 -9.85
N MET A 221 5.34 19.67 -11.00
CA MET A 221 5.13 18.49 -11.83
C MET A 221 5.52 18.81 -13.27
N ASN A 222 6.26 17.91 -13.91
CA ASN A 222 6.47 17.98 -15.35
C ASN A 222 5.29 17.33 -16.07
N SER A 223 4.75 18.01 -17.06
CA SER A 223 3.87 17.43 -18.06
C SER A 223 4.56 17.39 -19.43
N TYR A 224 3.93 16.76 -20.42
CA TYR A 224 4.53 16.66 -21.75
C TYR A 224 4.65 18.02 -22.43
N ASP A 225 3.70 18.93 -22.20
CA ASP A 225 3.66 20.25 -22.84
C ASP A 225 4.32 21.32 -21.96
N GLN A 226 4.34 21.14 -20.65
CA GLN A 226 4.98 22.06 -19.72
C GLN A 226 6.00 21.37 -18.81
N ILE A 227 7.23 21.87 -18.81
CA ILE A 227 8.31 21.36 -17.96
C ILE A 227 8.08 21.73 -16.50
N LYS A 228 7.37 22.80 -16.20
CA LYS A 228 7.17 23.30 -14.85
C LYS A 228 5.73 23.74 -14.63
N GLU A 229 4.87 22.82 -14.21
CA GLU A 229 3.57 23.16 -13.63
C GLU A 229 3.73 23.26 -12.13
N GLN A 230 3.42 24.44 -11.57
CA GLN A 230 3.65 24.75 -10.16
C GLN A 230 2.33 24.97 -9.43
N ILE A 231 2.22 24.35 -8.26
CA ILE A 231 1.06 24.45 -7.36
C ILE A 231 1.58 24.91 -6.01
N GLU A 232 0.95 25.91 -5.41
CA GLU A 232 1.32 26.43 -4.11
C GLU A 232 0.19 26.22 -3.08
N VAL A 233 0.59 25.89 -1.86
CA VAL A 233 -0.28 25.81 -0.68
C VAL A 233 0.36 26.60 0.42
N ASP A 234 -0.28 27.71 0.76
CA ASP A 234 0.20 28.63 1.79
C ASP A 234 -0.15 28.13 3.19
N GLU A 235 0.54 28.68 4.18
CA GLU A 235 0.23 28.53 5.59
C GLU A 235 0.26 27.09 6.12
N ILE A 236 1.21 26.26 5.65
CA ILE A 236 1.39 24.93 6.26
C ILE A 236 1.79 25.09 7.73
N PRO A 237 1.24 24.25 8.64
CA PRO A 237 1.57 24.32 10.08
C PRO A 237 3.06 24.13 10.34
N LEU A 238 3.63 24.93 11.24
CA LEU A 238 4.97 24.76 11.79
C LEU A 238 4.93 24.03 13.14
N HIS A 239 6.06 23.44 13.56
CA HIS A 239 6.21 22.71 14.81
C HIS A 239 5.20 21.57 15.02
N LYS A 240 4.72 21.00 13.93
CA LYS A 240 3.80 19.85 13.94
C LYS A 240 4.13 18.92 12.79
N TRP A 241 3.89 17.64 12.99
CA TRP A 241 3.90 16.68 11.91
C TRP A 241 2.70 16.93 10.97
N ILE A 242 2.97 17.09 9.71
CA ILE A 242 1.98 17.18 8.67
C ILE A 242 2.18 16.09 7.64
N ASN A 243 1.07 15.48 7.23
CA ASN A 243 1.07 14.52 6.14
C ASN A 243 0.77 15.26 4.82
N ILE A 244 1.55 14.96 3.81
CA ILE A 244 1.35 15.45 2.46
C ILE A 244 1.08 14.26 1.56
N ILE A 245 -0.05 14.25 0.87
CA ILE A 245 -0.40 13.24 -0.12
C ILE A 245 -0.70 13.94 -1.43
N LEU A 246 -0.02 13.48 -2.48
CA LEU A 246 -0.32 13.82 -3.87
C LEU A 246 -0.96 12.60 -4.52
N THR A 247 -2.11 12.78 -5.14
CA THR A 247 -2.70 11.78 -6.03
C THR A 247 -2.78 12.34 -7.44
N CYS A 248 -2.45 11.52 -8.40
CA CYS A 248 -2.57 11.83 -9.82
C CYS A 248 -3.52 10.83 -10.47
N GLU A 249 -4.52 11.33 -11.17
CA GLU A 249 -5.44 10.57 -11.99
C GLU A 249 -5.48 11.20 -13.38
N ASN A 250 -4.70 10.63 -14.30
CA ASN A 250 -4.45 11.20 -15.62
C ASN A 250 -3.88 12.64 -15.55
N LYS A 251 -4.69 13.64 -15.82
CA LYS A 251 -4.31 15.05 -15.75
C LYS A 251 -4.68 15.71 -14.42
N LYS A 252 -5.49 15.05 -13.60
CA LYS A 252 -6.00 15.60 -12.34
C LYS A 252 -4.99 15.33 -11.23
N LEU A 253 -4.47 16.38 -10.63
CA LEU A 253 -3.65 16.35 -9.42
C LEU A 253 -4.48 16.81 -8.23
N ASP A 254 -4.59 16.00 -7.21
CA ASP A 254 -5.19 16.33 -5.93
C ASP A 254 -4.11 16.31 -4.85
N LEU A 255 -3.95 17.44 -4.17
CA LEU A 255 -3.01 17.61 -3.08
C LEU A 255 -3.75 17.65 -1.75
N TYR A 256 -3.42 16.73 -0.87
CA TYR A 256 -3.99 16.62 0.47
C TYR A 256 -2.95 17.01 1.52
N VAL A 257 -3.39 17.74 2.54
CA VAL A 257 -2.63 18.02 3.75
C VAL A 257 -3.43 17.51 4.94
N ASN A 258 -2.85 16.63 5.74
CA ASN A 258 -3.51 15.96 6.86
C ASN A 258 -4.89 15.35 6.50
N GLY A 259 -4.97 14.72 5.33
CA GLY A 259 -6.20 14.08 4.84
C GLY A 259 -7.22 15.01 4.21
N THR A 260 -7.02 16.32 4.33
CA THR A 260 -7.94 17.32 3.72
C THR A 260 -7.43 17.69 2.32
N LEU A 261 -8.30 17.65 1.32
CA LEU A 261 -8.01 18.14 -0.03
C LEU A 261 -7.84 19.67 0.03
N VAL A 262 -6.59 20.14 -0.13
CA VAL A 262 -6.28 21.57 -0.07
C VAL A 262 -6.18 22.22 -1.44
N ARG A 263 -5.82 21.44 -2.46
CA ARG A 263 -5.71 21.96 -3.82
C ARG A 263 -6.02 20.86 -4.83
N ARG A 264 -6.77 21.23 -5.87
CA ARG A 264 -6.98 20.44 -7.09
C ARG A 264 -6.46 21.22 -8.27
N HIS A 265 -5.67 20.58 -9.10
CA HIS A 265 -5.09 21.17 -10.29
C HIS A 265 -5.26 20.22 -11.47
N TYR A 266 -5.53 20.77 -12.64
CA TYR A 266 -5.57 20.00 -13.89
C TYR A 266 -4.35 20.39 -14.72
N LEU A 267 -3.49 19.41 -14.95
CA LEU A 267 -2.30 19.58 -15.81
C LEU A 267 -2.72 19.90 -17.25
N GLU A 268 -1.93 20.67 -17.94
CA GLU A 268 -2.17 20.95 -19.37
C GLU A 268 -2.10 19.68 -20.22
N SER A 269 -1.16 18.79 -19.90
CA SER A 269 -1.04 17.49 -20.54
C SER A 269 -0.77 16.38 -19.52
N ILE A 270 -0.61 15.16 -19.99
CA ILE A 270 -0.31 13.98 -19.15
C ILE A 270 1.01 14.19 -18.42
N PRO A 271 1.12 13.81 -17.12
CA PRO A 271 2.35 13.95 -16.36
C PRO A 271 3.49 13.14 -16.97
N LYS A 272 4.64 13.77 -17.15
CA LYS A 272 5.83 13.15 -17.67
C LYS A 272 6.54 12.37 -16.56
N GLN A 273 6.30 11.08 -16.47
CA GLN A 273 7.02 10.21 -15.56
C GLN A 273 8.47 9.98 -16.04
N ASN A 274 9.38 9.83 -15.11
CA ASN A 274 10.80 9.56 -15.39
C ASN A 274 11.26 8.30 -14.62
N TYR A 275 12.42 7.78 -14.98
CA TYR A 275 13.04 6.59 -14.36
C TYR A 275 14.20 6.95 -13.42
N GLU A 276 14.40 8.25 -13.19
CA GLU A 276 15.46 8.77 -12.34
C GLU A 276 15.24 8.40 -10.86
N LYS A 277 16.28 8.63 -10.07
CA LYS A 277 16.28 8.39 -8.62
C LYS A 277 15.30 9.30 -7.89
N VAL A 278 14.98 8.91 -6.65
CA VAL A 278 14.28 9.78 -5.71
C VAL A 278 15.29 10.40 -4.76
N TYR A 279 15.28 11.69 -4.71
CA TYR A 279 16.16 12.49 -3.88
C TYR A 279 15.37 13.14 -2.76
N VAL A 280 15.88 13.06 -1.54
CA VAL A 280 15.25 13.63 -0.34
C VAL A 280 16.24 14.56 0.35
N ALA A 281 15.78 15.72 0.78
CA ALA A 281 16.57 16.70 1.53
C ALA A 281 17.90 17.11 0.85
N LEU A 282 17.90 17.27 -0.48
CA LEU A 282 19.05 17.80 -1.21
C LEU A 282 19.19 19.32 -1.05
N ASN A 283 20.33 19.84 -1.48
CA ASN A 283 20.64 21.27 -1.50
C ASN A 283 20.46 21.95 -0.11
N GLY A 284 20.81 21.22 0.96
CA GLY A 284 20.67 21.69 2.34
C GLY A 284 19.27 21.48 2.95
N GLY A 285 18.30 21.05 2.16
CA GLY A 285 16.95 20.73 2.64
C GLY A 285 16.30 21.86 3.43
N PHE A 286 15.75 21.52 4.60
CA PHE A 286 15.13 22.49 5.51
C PHE A 286 15.37 22.10 7.00
N ASN A 287 15.10 23.01 7.92
CA ASN A 287 15.20 22.73 9.34
C ASN A 287 13.97 21.94 9.80
N GLY A 288 14.16 20.68 10.19
CA GLY A 288 13.09 19.77 10.57
C GLY A 288 13.37 18.31 10.23
N TYR A 289 12.31 17.56 9.98
CA TYR A 289 12.36 16.11 9.75
C TYR A 289 11.46 15.70 8.61
N ILE A 290 11.83 14.60 7.93
CA ILE A 290 11.02 13.91 6.91
C ILE A 290 10.85 12.47 7.36
N SER A 291 9.64 11.91 7.21
CA SER A 291 9.33 10.55 7.59
C SER A 291 8.41 9.86 6.59
N SER A 292 8.55 8.53 6.49
CA SER A 292 7.58 7.64 5.82
C SER A 292 7.26 8.02 4.38
N LEU A 293 8.29 8.25 3.55
CA LEU A 293 8.08 8.51 2.13
C LEU A 293 7.64 7.22 1.42
N ARG A 294 6.49 7.26 0.76
CA ARG A 294 5.86 6.13 0.07
C ARG A 294 5.39 6.50 -1.32
N TYR A 295 5.46 5.54 -2.20
CA TYR A 295 4.84 5.58 -3.52
C TYR A 295 3.72 4.54 -3.61
N PHE A 296 2.72 4.82 -4.43
CA PHE A 296 1.62 3.91 -4.77
C PHE A 296 1.38 3.99 -6.27
N ASP A 297 1.22 2.85 -6.91
CA ASP A 297 0.95 2.70 -8.35
C ASP A 297 -0.52 2.93 -8.72
N SER A 298 -1.27 3.58 -7.86
CA SER A 298 -2.70 3.84 -8.02
C SER A 298 -3.11 5.09 -7.25
N VAL A 299 -4.27 5.65 -7.58
CA VAL A 299 -4.90 6.71 -6.80
C VAL A 299 -5.30 6.17 -5.43
N LEU A 300 -4.97 6.92 -4.37
CA LEU A 300 -5.38 6.58 -3.01
C LEU A 300 -6.85 6.90 -2.79
N THR A 301 -7.59 5.94 -2.28
CA THR A 301 -8.98 6.14 -1.82
C THR A 301 -8.99 6.92 -0.51
N SER A 302 -10.12 7.58 -0.18
CA SER A 302 -10.29 8.30 1.09
C SER A 302 -10.02 7.40 2.31
N TYR A 303 -10.46 6.14 2.25
CA TYR A 303 -10.18 5.16 3.31
C TYR A 303 -8.67 4.94 3.51
N LYS A 304 -7.91 4.83 2.40
CA LYS A 304 -6.46 4.62 2.48
C LYS A 304 -5.72 5.86 2.95
N ILE A 305 -6.20 7.04 2.59
CA ILE A 305 -5.71 8.32 3.11
C ILE A 305 -5.90 8.37 4.63
N ASP A 306 -7.10 8.06 5.12
CA ASP A 306 -7.41 8.03 6.55
C ASP A 306 -6.56 6.99 7.30
N GLU A 307 -6.35 5.80 6.73
CA GLU A 307 -5.44 4.80 7.30
C GLU A 307 -4.01 5.32 7.46
N ILE A 308 -3.49 6.05 6.46
CA ILE A 308 -2.13 6.64 6.51
C ILE A 308 -2.06 7.70 7.61
N ILE A 309 -3.07 8.55 7.71
CA ILE A 309 -3.15 9.61 8.73
C ILE A 309 -3.22 9.01 10.13
N SER A 310 -4.10 8.02 10.32
CA SER A 310 -4.30 7.35 11.61
C SER A 310 -3.04 6.64 12.12
N LYS A 311 -2.20 6.12 11.21
CA LYS A 311 -0.92 5.51 11.57
C LYS A 311 0.13 6.52 12.01
N GLY A 312 0.05 7.74 11.54
CA GLY A 312 1.01 8.79 11.83
C GLY A 312 2.40 8.57 11.21
N PRO A 313 3.37 9.46 11.55
CA PRO A 313 4.75 9.35 11.08
C PRO A 313 5.49 8.22 11.79
N ASN A 314 6.43 7.58 11.11
CA ASN A 314 7.38 6.66 11.74
C ASN A 314 8.54 7.47 12.34
N LEU A 315 8.60 7.54 13.67
CA LEU A 315 9.59 8.35 14.39
C LEU A 315 10.93 7.65 14.60
N ARG A 316 11.12 6.46 14.08
CA ARG A 316 12.41 5.76 14.15
C ARG A 316 13.43 6.48 13.28
N MET A 317 14.47 7.06 13.92
CA MET A 317 15.59 7.68 13.20
C MET A 317 16.32 6.63 12.34
N ILE A 318 16.52 6.97 11.08
CA ILE A 318 17.41 6.23 10.19
C ILE A 318 18.78 6.87 10.31
N ASP A 319 19.72 6.16 10.91
CA ASP A 319 21.12 6.57 10.95
C ASP A 319 21.86 6.00 9.74
N ASP A 320 22.76 6.77 9.14
CA ASP A 320 23.58 6.33 8.02
C ASP A 320 24.40 5.07 8.33
N SER A 321 24.70 4.84 9.62
CA SER A 321 25.32 3.61 10.09
C SER A 321 24.42 2.38 9.99
N LEU A 322 23.09 2.57 10.00
CA LEU A 322 22.10 1.49 9.94
C LEU A 322 21.64 1.16 8.50
N THR A 323 22.02 1.95 7.51
CA THR A 323 21.77 1.58 6.09
C THR A 323 22.58 0.37 5.64
N LYS A 324 23.57 -0.04 6.43
CA LYS A 324 24.27 -1.33 6.32
C LYS A 324 23.55 -2.46 7.08
N THR A 325 22.32 -2.24 7.55
CA THR A 325 21.59 -3.25 8.32
C THR A 325 21.22 -4.46 7.48
N ASN A 326 21.28 -5.61 8.14
CA ASN A 326 20.92 -6.90 7.60
C ASN A 326 19.59 -6.82 6.82
N PRO A 327 19.56 -7.34 5.60
CA PRO A 327 18.34 -7.40 4.81
C PRO A 327 17.25 -8.17 5.57
N PRO A 328 15.97 -7.95 5.27
CA PRO A 328 14.89 -8.71 5.88
C PRO A 328 15.15 -10.21 5.79
N TYR A 329 14.91 -10.92 6.89
CA TYR A 329 15.05 -12.37 6.97
C TYR A 329 14.36 -13.06 5.78
N ILE A 330 15.06 -14.00 5.12
CA ILE A 330 14.61 -14.70 3.89
C ILE A 330 14.53 -13.79 2.64
N SER A 331 15.01 -12.56 2.65
CA SER A 331 15.21 -11.84 1.39
C SER A 331 16.36 -12.46 0.59
N THR A 332 16.34 -12.33 -0.74
CA THR A 332 17.46 -12.79 -1.59
C THR A 332 18.80 -12.19 -1.15
N ARG A 333 18.80 -10.94 -0.66
CA ARG A 333 19.98 -10.28 -0.10
C ARG A 333 20.50 -10.95 1.17
N TRP A 334 19.62 -11.49 2.01
CA TRP A 334 20.02 -12.17 3.23
C TRP A 334 20.88 -13.42 2.95
N PHE A 335 20.54 -14.17 1.90
CA PHE A 335 21.30 -15.37 1.51
C PHE A 335 22.68 -15.07 0.91
N PHE A 336 22.87 -13.88 0.32
CA PHE A 336 24.13 -13.52 -0.34
C PHE A 336 25.04 -12.63 0.50
N MET A 337 24.61 -12.18 1.67
CA MET A 337 25.39 -11.27 2.54
C MET A 337 26.60 -11.95 3.21
N GLU A 338 26.59 -13.27 3.34
CA GLU A 338 27.64 -14.00 4.05
C GLU A 338 28.97 -14.01 3.27
N ASN A 339 28.93 -13.83 1.95
CA ASN A 339 30.12 -13.85 1.10
C ASN A 339 30.89 -12.51 1.06
N GLU A 340 30.35 -11.41 1.58
CA GLU A 340 31.05 -10.10 1.57
C GLU A 340 31.88 -9.81 2.82
N LYS A 341 31.80 -10.66 3.85
CA LYS A 341 32.57 -10.47 5.09
C LYS A 341 34.05 -10.91 5.00
N TYR A 342 34.44 -11.53 3.90
CA TYR A 342 35.77 -12.13 3.76
C TYR A 342 36.70 -11.41 2.78
N ASP A 343 36.26 -10.30 2.15
CA ASP A 343 37.11 -9.49 1.25
C ASP A 343 37.41 -8.11 1.88
N LEU A 344 38.10 -8.12 3.02
CA LEU A 344 38.75 -6.95 3.64
C LEU A 344 40.20 -7.30 3.98
#